data_05a2d26ec519ff18ecbca40f8cae82b3
#
_entry.id   05a2d26ec519ff18ecbca40f8cae82b3
#
_cell.length_a   1.000
_cell.length_b   1.000
_cell.length_c   1.000
_cell.angle_alpha   90.00
_cell.angle_beta   90.00
_cell.angle_gamma   90.00
#
_symmetry.space_group_name_H-M   'P 1'
#
loop_
_entity.id
_entity.type
_entity.pdbx_description
1 polymer ?
#
loop_
_entity_poly.entity_id
_entity_poly.type
_entity_poly.pdbx_seq_one_letter_code
_entity_poly.pdbx_strand_id
1 'polypeptide(L)'
;GARQRPRRRDIVFRRGSYHGATLGATSVVGFPSLREPFGSLLPGAREVEEPLLAAAVIRGLDAGDGPGLALLAEPVCAAMRVEIPPVNYWPAVSAALTERGMLLISDEVLTGVGRTGDWLAGKAFGLAPDLVVLAKGLSGGYAPLGAVMVSARVAAIFEEEAFEHGFTFGGHPSGCAAALETLKIIDEENLYANAARQGLRLRAGLERVTGKFDGFGSVAGLGLLCSIATAIHGEEKTALRAAFLSSGLIAHVEEGAVMFGPALSATDGEIDELAQRFEAGLKAFAGGGHG
;
A
#
# COMPACT_ATOMS: atom_id res chain seq x y z
N GLY A 1 3.13 22.85 37.30
CA GLY A 1 3.19 21.38 37.34
C GLY A 1 2.97 20.82 35.97
N ALA A 2 3.98 20.20 35.36
CA ALA A 2 3.82 19.48 34.10
C ALA A 2 2.73 18.41 34.29
N ARG A 3 1.61 18.56 33.62
CA ARG A 3 0.58 17.53 33.58
C ARG A 3 1.21 16.32 32.91
N GLN A 4 1.51 15.27 33.68
CA GLN A 4 1.83 13.97 33.13
C GLN A 4 0.61 13.47 32.37
N ARG A 5 0.52 13.80 31.08
CA ARG A 5 -0.42 13.12 30.17
C ARG A 5 0.04 11.66 30.11
N PRO A 6 -0.85 10.68 30.26
CA PRO A 6 -0.47 9.30 30.00
C PRO A 6 0.14 9.26 28.61
N ARG A 7 1.43 8.87 28.51
CA ARG A 7 2.16 8.85 27.25
C ARG A 7 1.66 7.65 26.44
N ARG A 8 0.63 7.85 25.64
CA ARG A 8 0.25 6.87 24.63
C ARG A 8 1.45 6.69 23.69
N ARG A 9 1.85 5.45 23.45
CA ARG A 9 3.01 5.13 22.62
C ARG A 9 2.70 4.10 21.56
N ASP A 10 1.62 3.34 21.74
CA ASP A 10 1.35 2.17 20.94
C ASP A 10 0.80 2.55 19.57
N ILE A 11 1.41 2.00 18.55
CA ILE A 11 0.95 2.07 17.18
C ILE A 11 0.18 0.78 16.89
N VAL A 12 -1.08 0.92 16.53
CA VAL A 12 -1.91 -0.18 16.05
C VAL A 12 -1.67 -0.35 14.56
N PHE A 13 -1.45 -1.58 14.10
CA PHE A 13 -1.23 -1.89 12.69
C PHE A 13 -1.94 -3.19 12.32
N ARG A 14 -2.09 -3.45 11.02
CA ARG A 14 -2.85 -4.59 10.51
C ARG A 14 -1.93 -5.74 10.11
N ARG A 15 -2.36 -7.00 10.35
CA ARG A 15 -1.74 -8.17 9.75
C ARG A 15 -1.74 -8.05 8.23
N GLY A 16 -0.66 -8.48 7.58
CA GLY A 16 -0.48 -8.39 6.14
C GLY A 16 -0.15 -7.00 5.61
N SER A 17 0.09 -6.00 6.47
CA SER A 17 0.58 -4.69 6.07
C SER A 17 2.10 -4.62 6.03
N TYR A 18 2.64 -3.74 5.17
CA TYR A 18 4.08 -3.49 5.08
C TYR A 18 4.37 -1.99 5.13
N HIS A 19 5.19 -1.58 6.09
CA HIS A 19 5.47 -0.16 6.34
C HIS A 19 6.95 0.21 6.26
N GLY A 20 7.82 -0.72 5.87
CA GLY A 20 9.25 -0.47 5.67
C GLY A 20 10.16 -1.43 6.44
N ALA A 21 11.48 -1.22 6.30
CA ALA A 21 12.53 -2.12 6.78
C ALA A 21 13.48 -1.48 7.80
N THR A 22 13.25 -0.25 8.26
CA THR A 22 13.97 0.30 9.42
C THR A 22 13.47 -0.36 10.69
N LEU A 23 14.24 -0.37 11.78
CA LEU A 23 13.85 -1.01 13.03
C LEU A 23 12.45 -0.59 13.50
N GLY A 24 12.14 0.71 13.44
CA GLY A 24 10.82 1.24 13.79
C GLY A 24 9.72 0.74 12.87
N ALA A 25 9.95 0.79 11.56
CA ALA A 25 8.97 0.33 10.56
C ALA A 25 8.77 -1.19 10.64
N THR A 26 9.85 -1.98 10.77
CA THR A 26 9.77 -3.44 10.94
C THR A 26 8.95 -3.82 12.17
N SER A 27 8.98 -3.02 13.23
CA SER A 27 8.19 -3.27 14.45
C SER A 27 6.67 -3.28 14.20
N VAL A 28 6.21 -2.62 13.14
CA VAL A 28 4.80 -2.47 12.77
C VAL A 28 4.48 -3.11 11.40
N VAL A 29 5.32 -4.01 10.89
CA VAL A 29 5.05 -4.81 9.69
C VAL A 29 4.17 -6.00 10.05
N GLY A 30 3.08 -6.19 9.34
CA GLY A 30 2.10 -7.25 9.56
C GLY A 30 2.48 -8.63 8.99
N PHE A 31 3.76 -8.86 8.69
CA PHE A 31 4.31 -10.14 8.24
C PHE A 31 5.26 -10.71 9.29
N PRO A 32 4.85 -11.74 10.08
CA PRO A 32 5.71 -12.32 11.11
C PRO A 32 7.08 -12.76 10.58
N SER A 33 7.13 -13.35 9.39
CA SER A 33 8.38 -13.79 8.74
C SER A 33 9.40 -12.66 8.51
N LEU A 34 8.95 -11.42 8.40
CA LEU A 34 9.82 -10.25 8.26
C LEU A 34 10.25 -9.66 9.61
N ARG A 35 9.56 -9.98 10.71
CA ARG A 35 9.85 -9.49 12.06
C ARG A 35 10.69 -10.47 12.89
N GLU A 36 10.32 -11.74 12.84
CA GLU A 36 10.93 -12.81 13.67
C GLU A 36 12.46 -12.88 13.59
N PRO A 37 13.11 -12.71 12.43
CA PRO A 37 14.56 -12.77 12.33
C PRO A 37 15.29 -11.69 13.15
N PHE A 38 14.62 -10.61 13.53
CA PHE A 38 15.23 -9.50 14.26
C PHE A 38 15.07 -9.61 15.79
N GLY A 39 14.38 -10.63 16.29
CA GLY A 39 14.17 -10.84 17.73
C GLY A 39 13.36 -9.73 18.38
N SER A 40 13.92 -9.08 19.42
CA SER A 40 13.22 -8.00 20.13
C SER A 40 13.16 -6.72 19.31
N LEU A 41 11.97 -6.31 18.93
CA LEU A 41 11.66 -5.07 18.23
C LEU A 41 11.26 -3.96 19.23
N LEU A 42 10.93 -2.76 18.70
CA LEU A 42 10.51 -1.66 19.54
C LEU A 42 9.18 -1.97 20.26
N PRO A 43 9.04 -1.61 21.55
CA PRO A 43 7.80 -1.79 22.27
C PRO A 43 6.71 -0.84 21.74
N GLY A 44 5.44 -1.19 21.99
CA GLY A 44 4.30 -0.34 21.61
C GLY A 44 3.78 -0.59 20.20
N ALA A 45 4.01 -1.78 19.66
CA ALA A 45 3.41 -2.25 18.41
C ALA A 45 2.25 -3.22 18.71
N ARG A 46 1.04 -2.94 18.20
CA ARG A 46 -0.17 -3.76 18.39
C ARG A 46 -0.70 -4.24 17.06
N GLU A 47 -0.63 -5.53 16.80
CA GLU A 47 -1.14 -6.14 15.57
C GLU A 47 -2.63 -6.46 15.68
N VAL A 48 -3.38 -6.18 14.61
CA VAL A 48 -4.76 -6.62 14.41
C VAL A 48 -4.78 -7.77 13.42
N GLU A 49 -5.27 -8.93 13.86
CA GLU A 49 -5.26 -10.18 13.09
C GLU A 49 -6.23 -10.17 11.88
N GLU A 50 -7.39 -9.52 12.01
CA GLU A 50 -8.42 -9.45 10.98
C GLU A 50 -8.46 -8.04 10.34
N PRO A 51 -7.54 -7.75 9.39
CA PRO A 51 -7.24 -6.41 8.92
C PRO A 51 -8.40 -5.71 8.22
N LEU A 52 -9.31 -6.45 7.60
CA LEU A 52 -10.46 -5.91 6.86
C LEU A 52 -11.78 -6.00 7.63
N LEU A 53 -11.76 -6.50 8.86
CA LEU A 53 -12.92 -6.48 9.74
C LEU A 53 -12.87 -5.25 10.65
N ALA A 54 -13.70 -4.23 10.36
CA ALA A 54 -13.71 -2.98 11.13
C ALA A 54 -13.85 -3.22 12.64
N ALA A 55 -14.73 -4.15 13.06
CA ALA A 55 -14.93 -4.49 14.46
C ALA A 55 -13.66 -5.05 15.12
N ALA A 56 -12.83 -5.81 14.41
CA ALA A 56 -11.56 -6.32 14.93
C ALA A 56 -10.55 -5.18 15.10
N VAL A 57 -10.46 -4.30 14.10
CA VAL A 57 -9.59 -3.12 14.19
C VAL A 57 -10.00 -2.24 15.36
N ILE A 58 -11.29 -1.94 15.51
CA ILE A 58 -11.80 -1.11 16.61
C ILE A 58 -11.49 -1.73 17.97
N ARG A 59 -11.64 -3.04 18.14
CA ARG A 59 -11.21 -3.74 19.38
C ARG A 59 -9.71 -3.60 19.62
N GLY A 60 -8.91 -3.71 18.56
CA GLY A 60 -7.45 -3.57 18.64
C GLY A 60 -7.00 -2.16 19.06
N LEU A 61 -7.80 -1.12 18.80
CA LEU A 61 -7.49 0.25 19.24
C LEU A 61 -7.38 0.35 20.76
N ASP A 62 -8.16 -0.43 21.50
CA ASP A 62 -8.27 -0.40 22.97
C ASP A 62 -7.50 -1.54 23.66
N ALA A 63 -6.80 -2.40 22.92
CA ALA A 63 -6.06 -3.52 23.51
C ALA A 63 -4.95 -3.04 24.45
N GLY A 64 -4.72 -3.78 25.55
CA GLY A 64 -3.72 -3.43 26.57
C GLY A 64 -4.24 -2.37 27.56
N ASP A 65 -3.39 -1.41 27.91
CA ASP A 65 -3.69 -0.39 28.94
C ASP A 65 -4.55 0.79 28.42
N GLY A 66 -5.34 0.56 27.39
CA GLY A 66 -6.25 1.56 26.82
C GLY A 66 -5.90 1.96 25.37
N PRO A 67 -6.51 3.06 24.87
CA PRO A 67 -6.33 3.47 23.48
C PRO A 67 -4.87 3.71 23.11
N GLY A 68 -4.46 3.23 21.93
CA GLY A 68 -3.14 3.50 21.36
C GLY A 68 -2.94 5.00 21.02
N LEU A 69 -1.76 5.32 20.50
CA LEU A 69 -1.45 6.64 19.98
C LEU A 69 -2.07 6.83 18.60
N ALA A 70 -1.86 5.86 17.71
CA ALA A 70 -2.26 5.94 16.32
C ALA A 70 -2.62 4.58 15.74
N LEU A 71 -3.44 4.60 14.68
CA LEU A 71 -3.55 3.52 13.70
C LEU A 71 -2.67 3.85 12.50
N LEU A 72 -1.74 2.95 12.16
CA LEU A 72 -0.98 3.00 10.91
C LEU A 72 -1.59 1.99 9.94
N ALA A 73 -2.04 2.47 8.78
CA ALA A 73 -2.69 1.60 7.82
C ALA A 73 -2.60 2.12 6.38
N GLU A 74 -2.46 1.20 5.43
CA GLU A 74 -2.66 1.47 4.01
C GLU A 74 -4.17 1.66 3.75
N PRO A 75 -4.63 2.65 2.96
CA PRO A 75 -6.06 2.80 2.61
C PRO A 75 -6.64 1.55 1.91
N VAL A 76 -5.81 0.92 1.09
CA VAL A 76 -6.01 -0.40 0.46
C VAL A 76 -4.87 -1.28 0.92
N CYS A 77 -5.13 -2.48 1.41
CA CYS A 77 -4.07 -3.42 1.81
C CYS A 77 -3.36 -3.94 0.55
N ALA A 78 -2.24 -3.31 0.20
CA ALA A 78 -1.59 -3.53 -1.08
C ALA A 78 -0.33 -4.39 -1.01
N ALA A 79 0.21 -4.66 0.18
CA ALA A 79 1.54 -5.27 0.32
C ALA A 79 1.62 -6.74 -0.12
N MET A 80 0.55 -7.53 0.04
CA MET A 80 0.48 -8.92 -0.46
C MET A 80 -0.49 -9.09 -1.62
N ARG A 81 -1.64 -8.45 -1.49
CA ARG A 81 -2.73 -8.45 -2.45
C ARG A 81 -3.39 -7.11 -2.37
N VAL A 82 -3.94 -6.64 -3.48
CA VAL A 82 -4.70 -5.40 -3.48
C VAL A 82 -6.08 -5.69 -2.88
N GLU A 83 -6.19 -5.64 -1.56
CA GLU A 83 -7.44 -5.89 -0.86
C GLU A 83 -8.13 -4.57 -0.52
N ILE A 84 -9.27 -4.35 -1.17
CA ILE A 84 -10.09 -3.15 -0.97
C ILE A 84 -10.99 -3.36 0.24
N PRO A 85 -10.93 -2.48 1.26
CA PRO A 85 -11.79 -2.61 2.44
C PRO A 85 -13.28 -2.53 2.09
N PRO A 86 -14.16 -3.22 2.83
CA PRO A 86 -15.60 -3.08 2.69
C PRO A 86 -16.09 -1.63 2.84
N VAL A 87 -17.19 -1.28 2.18
CA VAL A 87 -17.72 0.11 2.12
C VAL A 87 -17.82 0.79 3.49
N ASN A 88 -18.25 0.05 4.52
CA ASN A 88 -18.44 0.61 5.87
C ASN A 88 -17.20 0.54 6.76
N TYR A 89 -16.08 0.03 6.25
CA TYR A 89 -14.86 -0.16 7.04
C TYR A 89 -14.27 1.16 7.52
N TRP A 90 -13.88 2.02 6.59
CA TRP A 90 -13.23 3.27 6.92
C TRP A 90 -14.13 4.26 7.68
N PRO A 91 -15.42 4.43 7.35
CA PRO A 91 -16.32 5.24 8.17
C PRO A 91 -16.36 4.78 9.62
N ALA A 92 -16.48 3.48 9.90
CA ALA A 92 -16.52 2.95 11.25
C ALA A 92 -15.19 3.12 12.00
N VAL A 93 -14.06 2.82 11.35
CA VAL A 93 -12.72 2.96 11.93
C VAL A 93 -12.40 4.43 12.22
N SER A 94 -12.68 5.34 11.28
CA SER A 94 -12.45 6.79 11.47
C SER A 94 -13.26 7.38 12.63
N ALA A 95 -14.53 6.99 12.76
CA ALA A 95 -15.36 7.39 13.88
C ALA A 95 -14.77 6.89 15.21
N ALA A 96 -14.33 5.64 15.26
CA ALA A 96 -13.73 5.05 16.46
C ALA A 96 -12.39 5.70 16.85
N LEU A 97 -11.57 6.09 15.88
CA LEU A 97 -10.33 6.84 16.13
C LEU A 97 -10.61 8.23 16.70
N THR A 98 -11.58 8.93 16.12
CA THR A 98 -12.01 10.26 16.59
C THR A 98 -12.53 10.21 18.03
N GLU A 99 -13.39 9.25 18.35
CA GLU A 99 -13.92 9.04 19.71
C GLU A 99 -12.83 8.85 20.75
N ARG A 100 -11.75 8.16 20.37
CA ARG A 100 -10.60 7.85 21.24
C ARG A 100 -9.51 8.92 21.22
N GLY A 101 -9.64 9.93 20.37
CA GLY A 101 -8.58 10.93 20.16
C GLY A 101 -7.27 10.33 19.68
N MET A 102 -7.33 9.23 18.91
CA MET A 102 -6.20 8.59 18.27
C MET A 102 -5.89 9.26 16.92
N LEU A 103 -4.64 9.13 16.47
CA LEU A 103 -4.22 9.62 15.16
C LEU A 103 -4.47 8.54 14.09
N LEU A 104 -4.74 8.98 12.86
CA LEU A 104 -4.68 8.13 11.67
C LEU A 104 -3.41 8.46 10.88
N ILE A 105 -2.54 7.47 10.71
CA ILE A 105 -1.39 7.53 9.81
C ILE A 105 -1.74 6.72 8.56
N SER A 106 -1.98 7.42 7.46
CA SER A 106 -2.27 6.80 6.17
C SER A 106 -0.96 6.50 5.43
N ASP A 107 -0.66 5.23 5.25
CA ASP A 107 0.46 4.81 4.42
C ASP A 107 0.03 4.76 2.95
N GLU A 108 0.43 5.78 2.22
CA GLU A 108 0.17 5.94 0.78
C GLU A 108 1.43 5.71 -0.07
N VAL A 109 2.42 5.02 0.48
CA VAL A 109 3.71 4.76 -0.19
C VAL A 109 3.52 3.99 -1.50
N LEU A 110 2.56 3.08 -1.55
CA LEU A 110 2.22 2.32 -2.76
C LEU A 110 0.98 2.85 -3.48
N THR A 111 0.03 3.38 -2.74
CA THR A 111 -1.32 3.73 -3.22
C THR A 111 -1.46 5.17 -3.68
N GLY A 112 -0.59 6.05 -3.20
CA GLY A 112 -0.63 7.48 -3.50
C GLY A 112 -0.02 7.86 -4.85
N VAL A 113 0.07 9.15 -5.06
CA VAL A 113 0.73 9.80 -6.21
C VAL A 113 0.15 9.32 -7.54
N GLY A 114 -1.19 9.31 -7.63
CA GLY A 114 -1.91 8.97 -8.86
C GLY A 114 -2.19 7.48 -9.07
N ARG A 115 -1.49 6.58 -8.37
CA ARG A 115 -1.53 5.12 -8.59
C ARG A 115 -2.93 4.53 -8.60
N THR A 116 -3.77 4.97 -7.71
CA THR A 116 -5.13 4.44 -7.49
C THR A 116 -6.23 5.23 -8.20
N GLY A 117 -5.86 6.19 -9.04
CA GLY A 117 -6.81 6.99 -9.81
C GLY A 117 -7.14 8.35 -9.18
N ASP A 118 -6.51 8.69 -8.06
CA ASP A 118 -6.53 10.01 -7.44
C ASP A 118 -5.14 10.28 -6.82
N TRP A 119 -4.87 11.49 -6.36
CA TRP A 119 -3.63 11.85 -5.66
C TRP A 119 -3.33 10.93 -4.48
N LEU A 120 -4.34 10.58 -3.70
CA LEU A 120 -4.27 9.70 -2.53
C LEU A 120 -5.43 8.69 -2.57
N ALA A 121 -5.15 7.42 -2.32
CA ALA A 121 -6.18 6.39 -2.27
C ALA A 121 -7.20 6.64 -1.14
N GLY A 122 -6.76 7.19 -0.02
CA GLY A 122 -7.62 7.52 1.11
C GLY A 122 -8.80 8.43 0.74
N LYS A 123 -8.66 9.24 -0.31
CA LYS A 123 -9.70 10.13 -0.81
C LYS A 123 -10.94 9.37 -1.30
N ALA A 124 -10.74 8.20 -1.95
CA ALA A 124 -11.84 7.34 -2.38
C ALA A 124 -12.69 6.80 -1.22
N PHE A 125 -12.15 6.82 0.00
CA PHE A 125 -12.79 6.33 1.22
C PHE A 125 -13.17 7.47 2.19
N GLY A 126 -13.03 8.73 1.79
CA GLY A 126 -13.32 9.89 2.62
C GLY A 126 -12.39 10.03 3.84
N LEU A 127 -11.18 9.52 3.78
CA LEU A 127 -10.22 9.62 4.87
C LEU A 127 -9.71 11.05 5.07
N ALA A 128 -9.59 11.44 6.33
CA ALA A 128 -8.93 12.67 6.77
C ALA A 128 -7.79 12.29 7.73
N PRO A 129 -6.66 11.79 7.22
CA PRO A 129 -5.56 11.33 8.05
C PRO A 129 -4.85 12.50 8.73
N ASP A 130 -4.26 12.23 9.91
CA ASP A 130 -3.38 13.18 10.59
C ASP A 130 -1.99 13.22 10.00
N LEU A 131 -1.51 12.06 9.51
CA LEU A 131 -0.27 11.93 8.79
C LEU A 131 -0.49 11.11 7.52
N VAL A 132 0.19 11.51 6.43
CA VAL A 132 0.24 10.75 5.17
C VAL A 132 1.70 10.45 4.86
N VAL A 133 2.02 9.19 4.66
CA VAL A 133 3.37 8.74 4.29
C VAL A 133 3.42 8.50 2.78
N LEU A 134 4.38 9.13 2.11
CA LEU A 134 4.61 9.03 0.67
C LEU A 134 6.05 8.62 0.36
N ALA A 135 6.24 7.86 -0.70
CA ALA A 135 7.54 7.50 -1.26
C ALA A 135 7.36 6.97 -2.70
N LYS A 136 8.25 6.11 -3.17
CA LYS A 136 8.18 5.39 -4.48
C LYS A 136 7.83 6.33 -5.64
N GLY A 137 6.55 6.36 -6.06
CA GLY A 137 6.05 7.20 -7.14
C GLY A 137 6.26 8.69 -6.93
N LEU A 138 6.51 9.14 -5.70
CA LEU A 138 6.70 10.55 -5.37
C LEU A 138 7.82 11.22 -6.21
N SER A 139 8.89 10.50 -6.49
CA SER A 139 10.00 10.99 -7.31
C SER A 139 10.09 10.33 -8.69
N GLY A 140 9.04 9.60 -9.11
CA GLY A 140 9.07 8.85 -10.39
C GLY A 140 10.15 7.77 -10.48
N GLY A 141 10.78 7.40 -9.35
CA GLY A 141 11.90 6.46 -9.31
C GLY A 141 13.27 7.08 -9.64
N TYR A 142 13.35 8.38 -9.92
CA TYR A 142 14.60 9.07 -10.27
C TYR A 142 15.51 9.34 -9.08
N ALA A 143 14.93 9.48 -7.89
CA ALA A 143 15.70 9.71 -6.67
C ALA A 143 15.05 9.01 -5.46
N PRO A 144 15.85 8.48 -4.50
CA PRO A 144 15.31 7.96 -3.25
C PRO A 144 14.76 9.13 -2.42
N LEU A 145 13.44 9.21 -2.27
CA LEU A 145 12.75 10.23 -1.51
C LEU A 145 11.54 9.65 -0.82
N GLY A 146 11.37 10.01 0.45
CA GLY A 146 10.14 9.82 1.20
C GLY A 146 9.67 11.15 1.79
N ALA A 147 8.38 11.27 2.04
CA ALA A 147 7.78 12.44 2.68
C ALA A 147 6.71 12.00 3.67
N VAL A 148 6.57 12.77 4.75
CA VAL A 148 5.45 12.67 5.68
C VAL A 148 4.75 14.03 5.68
N MET A 149 3.51 14.03 5.21
CA MET A 149 2.64 15.20 5.34
C MET A 149 1.92 15.12 6.69
N VAL A 150 1.80 16.25 7.37
CA VAL A 150 1.13 16.33 8.67
C VAL A 150 -0.06 17.27 8.59
N SER A 151 -1.14 16.93 9.31
CA SER A 151 -2.30 17.82 9.45
C SER A 151 -1.96 19.06 10.26
N ALA A 152 -2.74 20.14 10.08
CA ALA A 152 -2.58 21.35 10.87
C ALA A 152 -2.66 21.07 12.39
N ARG A 153 -3.49 20.12 12.82
CA ARG A 153 -3.62 19.69 14.22
C ARG A 153 -2.30 19.14 14.78
N VAL A 154 -1.56 18.37 13.99
CA VAL A 154 -0.27 17.82 14.39
C VAL A 154 0.82 18.88 14.27
N ALA A 155 0.83 19.67 13.20
CA ALA A 155 1.80 20.73 12.99
C ALA A 155 1.79 21.77 14.12
N ALA A 156 0.62 22.15 14.61
CA ALA A 156 0.48 23.12 15.70
C ALA A 156 1.24 22.74 16.99
N ILE A 157 1.51 21.46 17.22
CA ILE A 157 2.30 21.01 18.38
C ILE A 157 3.73 21.53 18.29
N PHE A 158 4.28 21.62 17.08
CA PHE A 158 5.66 22.02 16.80
C PHE A 158 5.84 23.53 16.61
N GLU A 159 4.77 24.32 16.75
CA GLU A 159 4.88 25.77 16.83
C GLU A 159 5.47 26.22 18.18
N GLU A 160 5.22 25.43 19.23
CA GLU A 160 5.68 25.71 20.60
C GLU A 160 6.84 24.81 21.03
N GLU A 161 7.02 23.64 20.39
CA GLU A 161 8.03 22.64 20.75
C GLU A 161 8.93 22.35 19.54
N ALA A 162 10.24 22.24 19.75
CA ALA A 162 11.16 21.87 18.69
C ALA A 162 10.89 20.45 18.16
N PHE A 163 10.95 20.27 16.85
CA PHE A 163 10.93 18.96 16.22
C PHE A 163 12.34 18.38 16.18
N GLU A 164 12.71 17.65 17.22
CA GLU A 164 14.04 17.05 17.44
C GLU A 164 14.26 15.82 16.56
N HIS A 165 14.11 15.97 15.23
CA HIS A 165 14.28 14.88 14.28
C HIS A 165 14.81 15.39 12.94
N GLY A 166 15.69 14.59 12.29
CA GLY A 166 16.19 14.89 10.96
C GLY A 166 17.09 13.80 10.41
N PHE A 167 17.38 13.92 9.14
CA PHE A 167 18.34 13.08 8.40
C PHE A 167 19.31 13.99 7.66
N THR A 168 20.57 13.56 7.54
CA THR A 168 21.59 14.34 6.80
C THR A 168 21.13 14.69 5.39
N PHE A 169 20.46 13.76 4.69
CA PHE A 169 19.93 13.98 3.35
C PHE A 169 18.44 14.34 3.31
N GLY A 170 17.83 14.70 4.46
CA GLY A 170 16.47 15.22 4.50
C GLY A 170 16.36 16.51 3.66
N GLY A 171 15.39 16.56 2.75
CA GLY A 171 15.21 17.69 1.84
C GLY A 171 16.34 17.85 0.80
N HIS A 172 17.02 16.75 0.42
CA HIS A 172 18.10 16.82 -0.58
C HIS A 172 17.61 17.44 -1.90
N PRO A 173 18.27 18.48 -2.43
CA PRO A 173 17.77 19.26 -3.57
C PRO A 173 17.43 18.43 -4.81
N SER A 174 18.28 17.46 -5.17
CA SER A 174 18.02 16.58 -6.34
C SER A 174 16.75 15.74 -6.17
N GLY A 175 16.53 15.18 -4.97
CA GLY A 175 15.34 14.41 -4.65
C GLY A 175 14.08 15.27 -4.69
N CYS A 176 14.13 16.45 -4.10
CA CYS A 176 13.02 17.40 -4.10
C CYS A 176 12.71 17.91 -5.52
N ALA A 177 13.73 18.21 -6.34
CA ALA A 177 13.54 18.63 -7.72
C ALA A 177 12.88 17.51 -8.57
N ALA A 178 13.35 16.26 -8.44
CA ALA A 178 12.74 15.13 -9.11
C ALA A 178 11.27 14.92 -8.70
N ALA A 179 10.96 15.05 -7.41
CA ALA A 179 9.59 14.95 -6.93
C ALA A 179 8.69 16.07 -7.44
N LEU A 180 9.16 17.33 -7.41
CA LEU A 180 8.39 18.46 -7.91
C LEU A 180 8.06 18.30 -9.39
N GLU A 181 9.03 17.90 -10.22
CA GLU A 181 8.78 17.66 -11.64
C GLU A 181 7.85 16.46 -11.87
N THR A 182 8.01 15.37 -11.11
CA THR A 182 7.11 14.21 -11.18
C THR A 182 5.66 14.61 -10.86
N LEU A 183 5.44 15.37 -9.78
CA LEU A 183 4.11 15.83 -9.39
C LEU A 183 3.51 16.75 -10.44
N LYS A 184 4.32 17.64 -11.01
CA LYS A 184 3.91 18.54 -12.09
C LYS A 184 3.47 17.77 -13.33
N ILE A 185 4.25 16.78 -13.80
CA ILE A 185 3.91 15.93 -14.95
C ILE A 185 2.61 15.18 -14.69
N ILE A 186 2.44 14.59 -13.49
CA ILE A 186 1.21 13.88 -13.12
C ILE A 186 -0.01 14.78 -13.22
N ASP A 187 0.12 16.04 -12.79
CA ASP A 187 -0.96 17.02 -12.82
C ASP A 187 -1.24 17.52 -14.25
N GLU A 188 -0.21 17.98 -14.95
CA GLU A 188 -0.34 18.54 -16.30
C GLU A 188 -0.87 17.51 -17.32
N GLU A 189 -0.44 16.26 -17.22
CA GLU A 189 -0.87 15.16 -18.09
C GLU A 189 -2.11 14.43 -17.55
N ASN A 190 -2.64 14.84 -16.39
CA ASN A 190 -3.80 14.23 -15.74
C ASN A 190 -3.66 12.72 -15.58
N LEU A 191 -2.47 12.26 -15.16
CA LEU A 191 -2.12 10.84 -15.13
C LEU A 191 -2.92 10.04 -14.09
N TYR A 192 -3.40 10.67 -13.02
CA TYR A 192 -4.30 10.02 -12.06
C TYR A 192 -5.65 9.65 -12.72
N ALA A 193 -6.21 10.51 -13.58
CA ALA A 193 -7.43 10.16 -14.32
C ALA A 193 -7.16 9.08 -15.38
N ASN A 194 -5.98 9.11 -16.02
CA ASN A 194 -5.55 8.01 -16.88
C ASN A 194 -5.46 6.70 -16.10
N ALA A 195 -4.86 6.71 -14.90
CA ALA A 195 -4.77 5.52 -14.05
C ALA A 195 -6.15 4.97 -13.65
N ALA A 196 -7.12 5.84 -13.35
CA ALA A 196 -8.50 5.42 -13.09
C ALA A 196 -9.11 4.70 -14.30
N ARG A 197 -9.01 5.29 -15.49
CA ARG A 197 -9.56 4.76 -16.74
C ARG A 197 -8.87 3.46 -17.16
N GLN A 198 -7.55 3.45 -17.19
CA GLN A 198 -6.75 2.29 -17.56
C GLN A 198 -6.84 1.15 -16.56
N GLY A 199 -7.05 1.45 -15.28
CA GLY A 199 -7.28 0.45 -14.25
C GLY A 199 -8.55 -0.37 -14.50
N LEU A 200 -9.62 0.25 -14.98
CA LEU A 200 -10.85 -0.45 -15.41
C LEU A 200 -10.57 -1.40 -16.58
N ARG A 201 -9.84 -0.89 -17.60
CA ARG A 201 -9.44 -1.69 -18.78
C ARG A 201 -8.56 -2.87 -18.38
N LEU A 202 -7.56 -2.63 -17.53
CA LEU A 202 -6.65 -3.66 -17.03
C LEU A 202 -7.42 -4.77 -16.31
N ARG A 203 -8.27 -4.41 -15.35
CA ARG A 203 -9.09 -5.40 -14.62
C ARG A 203 -9.94 -6.24 -15.56
N ALA A 204 -10.69 -5.61 -16.47
CA ALA A 204 -11.49 -6.33 -17.45
C ALA A 204 -10.65 -7.27 -18.34
N GLY A 205 -9.45 -6.84 -18.74
CA GLY A 205 -8.50 -7.67 -19.48
C GLY A 205 -8.03 -8.89 -18.67
N LEU A 206 -7.65 -8.67 -17.41
CA LEU A 206 -7.19 -9.73 -16.51
C LEU A 206 -8.32 -10.72 -16.18
N GLU A 207 -9.53 -10.25 -15.87
CA GLU A 207 -10.71 -11.09 -15.61
C GLU A 207 -11.05 -12.00 -16.80
N ARG A 208 -11.02 -11.44 -18.02
CA ARG A 208 -11.23 -12.23 -19.24
C ARG A 208 -10.19 -13.33 -19.42
N VAL A 209 -8.96 -13.10 -19.02
CA VAL A 209 -7.86 -14.08 -19.11
C VAL A 209 -8.00 -15.12 -18.01
N THR A 210 -8.12 -14.71 -16.75
CA THR A 210 -8.19 -15.64 -15.59
C THR A 210 -9.36 -16.62 -15.71
N GLY A 211 -10.50 -16.19 -16.26
CA GLY A 211 -11.65 -17.05 -16.49
C GLY A 211 -11.41 -18.26 -17.42
N LYS A 212 -10.23 -18.35 -18.06
CA LYS A 212 -9.82 -19.43 -18.95
C LYS A 212 -8.87 -20.45 -18.30
N PHE A 213 -8.39 -20.16 -17.10
CA PHE A 213 -7.34 -20.96 -16.43
C PHE A 213 -7.75 -21.30 -15.01
N ASP A 214 -7.58 -22.57 -14.64
CA ASP A 214 -7.77 -23.02 -13.26
C ASP A 214 -6.66 -22.48 -12.34
N GLY A 215 -6.94 -22.35 -11.05
CA GLY A 215 -6.00 -21.88 -10.04
C GLY A 215 -5.88 -20.36 -9.92
N PHE A 216 -6.62 -19.61 -10.74
CA PHE A 216 -6.71 -18.14 -10.65
C PHE A 216 -8.11 -17.70 -10.22
N GLY A 217 -8.17 -16.84 -9.22
CA GLY A 217 -9.41 -16.34 -8.62
C GLY A 217 -9.78 -14.94 -9.09
N SER A 218 -10.43 -14.21 -8.21
CA SER A 218 -10.90 -12.86 -8.48
C SER A 218 -9.78 -11.87 -8.76
N VAL A 219 -10.06 -10.90 -9.62
CA VAL A 219 -9.23 -9.74 -9.84
C VAL A 219 -9.71 -8.60 -8.92
N ALA A 220 -8.81 -8.07 -8.10
CA ALA A 220 -9.06 -6.88 -7.29
C ALA A 220 -8.19 -5.72 -7.79
N GLY A 221 -8.62 -4.48 -7.57
CA GLY A 221 -7.78 -3.34 -7.94
C GLY A 221 -8.48 -1.99 -7.83
N LEU A 222 -7.65 -0.96 -7.71
CA LEU A 222 -8.05 0.44 -7.73
C LEU A 222 -7.05 1.21 -8.59
N GLY A 223 -7.52 1.92 -9.62
CA GLY A 223 -6.65 2.51 -10.63
C GLY A 223 -5.72 1.47 -11.26
N LEU A 224 -4.47 1.83 -11.50
CA LEU A 224 -3.42 0.96 -12.03
C LEU A 224 -2.66 0.19 -10.93
N LEU A 225 -3.35 -0.22 -9.89
CA LEU A 225 -2.88 -1.15 -8.88
C LEU A 225 -3.87 -2.31 -8.83
N CYS A 226 -3.50 -3.46 -9.40
CA CYS A 226 -4.37 -4.62 -9.52
C CYS A 226 -3.68 -5.86 -8.99
N SER A 227 -4.45 -6.81 -8.49
CA SER A 227 -3.98 -8.14 -8.14
C SER A 227 -4.97 -9.22 -8.57
N ILE A 228 -4.46 -10.42 -8.75
CA ILE A 228 -5.22 -11.63 -9.04
C ILE A 228 -4.92 -12.61 -7.90
N ALA A 229 -5.95 -13.10 -7.23
CA ALA A 229 -5.79 -14.18 -6.29
C ALA A 229 -5.42 -15.47 -7.04
N THR A 230 -4.52 -16.29 -6.47
CA THR A 230 -4.13 -17.57 -7.08
C THR A 230 -3.88 -18.63 -6.02
N ALA A 231 -4.04 -19.89 -6.41
CA ALA A 231 -3.67 -21.05 -5.58
C ALA A 231 -2.18 -21.44 -5.70
N ILE A 232 -1.37 -20.66 -6.44
CA ILE A 232 0.03 -20.94 -6.71
C ILE A 232 0.89 -20.54 -5.52
N HIS A 233 1.72 -21.46 -5.03
CA HIS A 233 2.57 -21.32 -3.86
C HIS A 233 3.96 -21.97 -4.08
N GLY A 234 4.90 -21.67 -3.19
CA GLY A 234 6.20 -22.32 -3.16
C GLY A 234 6.98 -22.25 -4.47
N GLU A 235 7.43 -23.40 -4.98
CA GLU A 235 8.25 -23.50 -6.19
C GLU A 235 7.50 -23.13 -7.47
N GLU A 236 6.18 -23.33 -7.51
CA GLU A 236 5.36 -22.97 -8.66
C GLU A 236 5.41 -21.47 -8.97
N LYS A 237 5.62 -20.61 -7.98
CA LYS A 237 5.83 -19.18 -8.19
C LYS A 237 7.02 -18.89 -9.08
N THR A 238 8.11 -19.63 -8.90
CA THR A 238 9.32 -19.48 -9.72
C THR A 238 9.06 -19.87 -11.16
N ALA A 239 8.34 -20.97 -11.37
CA ALA A 239 7.92 -21.41 -12.69
C ALA A 239 6.97 -20.42 -13.36
N LEU A 240 6.00 -19.88 -12.62
CA LEU A 240 5.07 -18.86 -13.13
C LEU A 240 5.80 -17.56 -13.50
N ARG A 241 6.75 -17.10 -12.68
CA ARG A 241 7.60 -15.94 -13.00
C ARG A 241 8.39 -16.17 -14.29
N ALA A 242 8.99 -17.35 -14.46
CA ALA A 242 9.74 -17.70 -15.66
C ALA A 242 8.83 -17.72 -16.90
N ALA A 243 7.62 -18.26 -16.78
CA ALA A 243 6.65 -18.28 -17.86
C ALA A 243 6.19 -16.86 -18.27
N PHE A 244 5.96 -15.97 -17.30
CA PHE A 244 5.69 -14.56 -17.59
C PHE A 244 6.86 -13.88 -18.27
N LEU A 245 8.08 -14.08 -17.77
CA LEU A 245 9.27 -13.48 -18.35
C LEU A 245 9.47 -13.96 -19.80
N SER A 246 9.24 -15.24 -20.11
CA SER A 246 9.31 -15.79 -21.45
C SER A 246 8.27 -15.20 -22.42
N SER A 247 7.14 -14.73 -21.90
CA SER A 247 6.11 -14.02 -22.66
C SER A 247 6.37 -12.51 -22.76
N GLY A 248 7.50 -12.02 -22.22
CA GLY A 248 7.85 -10.61 -22.20
C GLY A 248 7.07 -9.79 -21.16
N LEU A 249 6.56 -10.45 -20.09
CA LEU A 249 5.85 -9.81 -18.99
C LEU A 249 6.66 -9.90 -17.70
N ILE A 250 6.87 -8.76 -17.05
CA ILE A 250 7.35 -8.69 -15.67
C ILE A 250 6.14 -8.44 -14.78
N ALA A 251 5.77 -9.42 -13.96
CA ALA A 251 4.71 -9.31 -12.96
C ALA A 251 5.26 -9.66 -11.57
N HIS A 252 4.69 -9.06 -10.55
CA HIS A 252 5.04 -9.37 -9.17
C HIS A 252 4.22 -10.57 -8.70
N VAL A 253 4.88 -11.72 -8.53
CA VAL A 253 4.25 -12.98 -8.10
C VAL A 253 4.62 -13.26 -6.66
N GLU A 254 3.62 -13.29 -5.79
CA GLU A 254 3.76 -13.58 -4.37
C GLU A 254 2.92 -14.81 -3.97
N GLU A 255 3.01 -15.21 -2.70
CA GLU A 255 2.18 -16.30 -2.18
C GLU A 255 0.70 -15.97 -2.36
N GLY A 256 0.01 -16.75 -3.20
CA GLY A 256 -1.40 -16.59 -3.44
C GLY A 256 -1.82 -15.34 -4.24
N ALA A 257 -0.89 -14.62 -4.88
CA ALA A 257 -1.23 -13.43 -5.67
C ALA A 257 -0.28 -13.15 -6.82
N VAL A 258 -0.83 -12.58 -7.90
CA VAL A 258 -0.08 -11.91 -8.97
C VAL A 258 -0.50 -10.46 -9.01
N MET A 259 0.46 -9.52 -8.95
CA MET A 259 0.19 -8.09 -8.86
C MET A 259 0.72 -7.35 -10.08
N PHE A 260 0.00 -6.29 -10.46
CA PHE A 260 0.29 -5.43 -11.60
C PHE A 260 0.26 -3.97 -11.18
N GLY A 261 1.26 -3.22 -11.63
CA GLY A 261 1.37 -1.78 -11.41
C GLY A 261 2.05 -1.11 -12.60
N PRO A 262 1.43 -1.09 -13.81
CA PRO A 262 2.04 -0.48 -14.99
C PRO A 262 2.22 1.03 -14.81
N ALA A 263 2.93 1.67 -15.73
CA ALA A 263 3.16 3.11 -15.71
C ALA A 263 1.84 3.89 -15.69
N LEU A 264 1.80 5.03 -14.99
CA LEU A 264 0.60 5.89 -14.95
C LEU A 264 0.24 6.43 -16.35
N SER A 265 1.24 6.59 -17.22
CA SER A 265 1.10 7.03 -18.60
C SER A 265 0.71 5.92 -19.58
N ALA A 266 0.48 4.68 -19.11
CA ALA A 266 0.14 3.56 -19.99
C ALA A 266 -1.05 3.88 -20.88
N THR A 267 -0.91 3.55 -22.16
CA THR A 267 -1.92 3.71 -23.20
C THR A 267 -2.88 2.52 -23.24
N ASP A 268 -3.98 2.66 -23.97
CA ASP A 268 -4.94 1.58 -24.21
C ASP A 268 -4.26 0.34 -24.82
N GLY A 269 -3.38 0.57 -25.83
CA GLY A 269 -2.65 -0.51 -26.50
C GLY A 269 -1.68 -1.26 -25.57
N GLU A 270 -0.97 -0.53 -24.72
CA GLU A 270 -0.04 -1.14 -23.74
C GLU A 270 -0.78 -1.95 -22.67
N ILE A 271 -1.94 -1.50 -22.23
CA ILE A 271 -2.76 -2.28 -21.28
C ILE A 271 -3.32 -3.54 -21.94
N ASP A 272 -3.76 -3.46 -23.21
CA ASP A 272 -4.21 -4.63 -23.96
C ASP A 272 -3.07 -5.63 -24.21
N GLU A 273 -1.88 -5.13 -24.56
CA GLU A 273 -0.68 -5.94 -24.72
C GLU A 273 -0.29 -6.63 -23.41
N LEU A 274 -0.35 -5.94 -22.26
CA LEU A 274 -0.11 -6.53 -20.97
C LEU A 274 -1.02 -7.74 -20.74
N ALA A 275 -2.33 -7.60 -20.99
CA ALA A 275 -3.30 -8.70 -20.84
C ALA A 275 -3.02 -9.86 -21.82
N GLN A 276 -2.58 -9.58 -23.04
CA GLN A 276 -2.18 -10.61 -24.02
C GLN A 276 -0.93 -11.36 -23.56
N ARG A 277 0.09 -10.66 -23.09
CA ARG A 277 1.34 -11.27 -22.56
C ARG A 277 1.06 -12.08 -21.30
N PHE A 278 0.14 -11.62 -20.44
CA PHE A 278 -0.33 -12.37 -19.29
C PHE A 278 -0.98 -13.69 -19.72
N GLU A 279 -1.88 -13.68 -20.71
CA GLU A 279 -2.49 -14.90 -21.27
C GLU A 279 -1.43 -15.84 -21.87
N ALA A 280 -0.46 -15.31 -22.60
CA ALA A 280 0.62 -16.12 -23.18
C ALA A 280 1.46 -16.78 -22.10
N GLY A 281 1.80 -16.05 -21.02
CA GLY A 281 2.52 -16.60 -19.87
C GLY A 281 1.76 -17.71 -19.15
N LEU A 282 0.45 -17.55 -18.95
CA LEU A 282 -0.39 -18.61 -18.37
C LEU A 282 -0.47 -19.85 -19.25
N LYS A 283 -0.53 -19.69 -20.57
CA LYS A 283 -0.48 -20.83 -21.53
C LYS A 283 0.85 -21.56 -21.43
N ALA A 284 1.97 -20.83 -21.36
CA ALA A 284 3.29 -21.41 -21.22
C ALA A 284 3.44 -22.16 -19.87
N PHE A 285 2.94 -21.58 -18.79
CA PHE A 285 2.92 -22.22 -17.47
C PHE A 285 2.12 -23.51 -17.45
N ALA A 286 0.89 -23.49 -17.99
CA ALA A 286 0.01 -24.68 -18.06
C ALA A 286 0.60 -25.77 -18.99
N GLY A 287 1.25 -25.38 -20.09
CA GLY A 287 1.88 -26.32 -21.02
C GLY A 287 3.19 -26.95 -20.53
N GLY A 288 3.82 -26.35 -19.51
CA GLY A 288 5.10 -26.81 -18.95
C GLY A 288 5.01 -28.03 -18.05
N GLY A 289 3.83 -28.63 -17.86
CA GLY A 289 3.57 -29.88 -17.15
C GLY A 289 4.37 -29.99 -15.86
N HIS A 290 3.93 -29.38 -14.80
CA HIS A 290 4.53 -29.60 -13.47
C HIS A 290 4.06 -30.96 -12.97
N GLY A 291 4.83 -32.03 -13.35
CA GLY A 291 4.69 -33.38 -12.84
C GLY A 291 5.41 -33.56 -11.52
#